data_875b3a06664eb5763dbc145abe33a589
#
_entry.id   875b3a06664eb5763dbc145abe33a589
#
_cell.length_a   1.000
_cell.length_b   1.000
_cell.length_c   1.000
_cell.angle_alpha   90.00
_cell.angle_beta   90.00
_cell.angle_gamma   90.00
#
_symmetry.space_group_name_H-M   'P 1'
#
loop_
_entity.id
_entity.type
_entity.pdbx_description
1 polymer ?
#
loop_
_entity_poly.entity_id
_entity_poly.type
_entity_poly.pdbx_seq_one_letter_code
_entity_poly.pdbx_strand_id
1 'polypeptide(L)'
;MSKYKTIIFDLDGTLADTSEGIYNCIRHAQKMMNLPPITDAQMRSHIGPPMHESYERNFHLSGQDLEKVIGYHKEYALTKGLFEASMYEGMSELLSQLKQRGYKLAVATLKYEETAQRMLTFLNVAQYFDVICGALADVKLSKSQLLGKCMSFCGSDEASSLLVGDSSYDALGAKEAGIDFLGVTYGFGFTNQQEVDEFPNVGCAETVNEIGRILS
;
A
#
# COMPACT_ATOMS: atom_id res chain seq x y z
N MET A 1 27.50 8.03 -4.68
CA MET A 1 26.16 8.21 -5.28
C MET A 1 25.30 7.05 -4.82
N SER A 2 24.05 7.30 -4.45
CA SER A 2 23.15 6.20 -4.06
C SER A 2 22.94 5.23 -5.24
N LYS A 3 22.77 3.94 -4.95
CA LYS A 3 22.39 2.90 -5.92
C LYS A 3 21.04 3.25 -6.58
N TYR A 4 20.11 3.76 -5.80
CA TYR A 4 18.73 4.00 -6.24
C TYR A 4 18.53 5.42 -6.77
N LYS A 5 17.71 5.55 -7.80
CA LYS A 5 17.17 6.79 -8.34
C LYS A 5 15.72 7.00 -7.91
N THR A 6 14.96 5.90 -7.84
CA THR A 6 13.54 5.89 -7.52
C THR A 6 13.27 5.04 -6.29
N ILE A 7 12.58 5.62 -5.31
CA ILE A 7 12.04 4.92 -4.16
C ILE A 7 10.52 4.86 -4.33
N ILE A 8 9.99 3.66 -4.39
CA ILE A 8 8.56 3.38 -4.54
C ILE A 8 8.05 2.91 -3.18
N PHE A 9 6.94 3.45 -2.72
CA PHE A 9 6.31 3.07 -1.45
C PHE A 9 4.99 2.38 -1.71
N ASP A 10 4.66 1.36 -0.92
CA ASP A 10 3.26 1.01 -0.71
C ASP A 10 2.58 2.08 0.14
N LEU A 11 1.24 2.04 0.23
CA LEU A 11 0.46 3.01 0.99
C LEU A 11 0.00 2.47 2.34
N ASP A 12 -0.85 1.42 2.30
CA ASP A 12 -1.54 0.89 3.48
C ASP A 12 -0.56 0.07 4.34
N GLY A 13 -0.22 0.53 5.53
CA GLY A 13 0.75 -0.14 6.41
C GLY A 13 2.22 0.27 6.16
N THR A 14 2.47 1.07 5.14
CA THR A 14 3.83 1.54 4.81
C THR A 14 3.96 3.06 4.98
N LEU A 15 3.19 3.85 4.25
CA LEU A 15 3.15 5.30 4.39
C LEU A 15 2.23 5.73 5.52
N ALA A 16 1.09 5.08 5.66
CA ALA A 16 0.03 5.47 6.59
C ALA A 16 -0.63 4.27 7.28
N ASP A 17 -1.06 4.48 8.52
CA ASP A 17 -2.04 3.63 9.17
C ASP A 17 -3.43 3.98 8.64
N THR A 18 -3.99 3.07 7.87
CA THR A 18 -5.30 3.18 7.22
C THR A 18 -6.31 2.20 7.81
N SER A 19 -5.97 1.54 8.90
CA SER A 19 -6.76 0.43 9.48
C SER A 19 -8.17 0.87 9.87
N GLU A 20 -8.32 2.03 10.52
CA GLU A 20 -9.63 2.53 10.97
C GLU A 20 -10.56 2.74 9.78
N GLY A 21 -10.09 3.43 8.74
CA GLY A 21 -10.88 3.68 7.53
C GLY A 21 -11.29 2.40 6.81
N ILE A 22 -10.38 1.43 6.67
CA ILE A 22 -10.68 0.13 6.05
C ILE A 22 -11.69 -0.65 6.90
N TYR A 23 -11.52 -0.70 8.21
CA TYR A 23 -12.47 -1.38 9.10
C TYR A 23 -13.86 -0.77 9.05
N ASN A 24 -13.95 0.55 8.96
CA ASN A 24 -15.24 1.25 8.83
C ASN A 24 -15.88 1.02 7.45
N CYS A 25 -15.08 0.91 6.37
CA CYS A 25 -15.60 0.47 5.06
C CYS A 25 -16.21 -0.93 5.14
N ILE A 26 -15.54 -1.88 5.81
CA ILE A 26 -16.03 -3.25 5.97
C ILE A 26 -17.33 -3.26 6.79
N ARG A 27 -17.34 -2.56 7.94
CA ARG A 27 -18.55 -2.44 8.80
C ARG A 27 -19.73 -1.82 8.06
N HIS A 28 -19.48 -0.79 7.22
CA HIS A 28 -20.48 -0.19 6.37
C HIS A 28 -21.04 -1.21 5.37
N ALA A 29 -20.20 -1.90 4.63
CA ALA A 29 -20.60 -2.89 3.66
C ALA A 29 -21.34 -4.08 4.31
N GLN A 30 -20.89 -4.56 5.47
CA GLN A 30 -21.59 -5.58 6.28
C GLN A 30 -23.02 -5.12 6.62
N LYS A 31 -23.17 -3.88 7.10
CA LYS A 31 -24.48 -3.32 7.46
C LYS A 31 -25.39 -3.23 6.25
N MET A 32 -24.90 -2.75 5.11
CA MET A 32 -25.70 -2.55 3.89
C MET A 32 -26.19 -3.86 3.29
N MET A 33 -25.42 -4.95 3.45
CA MET A 33 -25.76 -6.27 2.93
C MET A 33 -26.24 -7.26 3.99
N ASN A 34 -26.39 -6.82 5.24
CA ASN A 34 -26.77 -7.67 6.38
C ASN A 34 -25.88 -8.92 6.50
N LEU A 35 -24.54 -8.74 6.31
CA LEU A 35 -23.57 -9.82 6.42
C LEU A 35 -23.25 -10.12 7.90
N PRO A 36 -22.84 -11.36 8.22
CA PRO A 36 -22.46 -11.73 9.58
C PRO A 36 -21.23 -10.98 10.05
N PRO A 37 -21.03 -10.82 11.37
CA PRO A 37 -19.80 -10.27 11.90
C PRO A 37 -18.63 -11.21 11.59
N ILE A 38 -17.44 -10.62 11.42
CA ILE A 38 -16.17 -11.35 11.26
C ILE A 38 -15.26 -11.04 12.45
N THR A 39 -14.29 -11.92 12.70
CA THR A 39 -13.30 -11.78 13.78
C THR A 39 -12.32 -10.64 13.50
N ASP A 40 -11.63 -10.15 14.53
CA ASP A 40 -10.58 -9.13 14.37
C ASP A 40 -9.45 -9.61 13.43
N ALA A 41 -9.09 -10.88 13.47
CA ALA A 41 -8.10 -11.46 12.56
C ALA A 41 -8.59 -11.42 11.10
N GLN A 42 -9.85 -11.74 10.85
CA GLN A 42 -10.45 -11.62 9.52
C GLN A 42 -10.54 -10.15 9.08
N MET A 43 -10.92 -9.24 9.99
CA MET A 43 -10.95 -7.80 9.73
C MET A 43 -9.57 -7.29 9.29
N ARG A 44 -8.53 -7.63 10.05
CA ARG A 44 -7.14 -7.28 9.73
C ARG A 44 -6.70 -7.86 8.38
N SER A 45 -7.12 -9.07 8.02
CA SER A 45 -6.77 -9.72 6.74
C SER A 45 -7.35 -9.06 5.49
N HIS A 46 -8.17 -8.03 5.63
CA HIS A 46 -8.63 -7.19 4.52
C HIS A 46 -7.62 -6.11 4.13
N ILE A 47 -6.61 -5.82 4.97
CA ILE A 47 -5.61 -4.79 4.69
C ILE A 47 -4.48 -5.43 3.87
N GLY A 48 -4.11 -4.81 2.76
CA GLY A 48 -3.06 -5.27 1.85
C GLY A 48 -3.57 -6.02 0.62
N PRO A 49 -4.32 -7.13 0.77
CA PRO A 49 -4.84 -7.89 -0.36
C PRO A 49 -5.85 -7.09 -1.21
N PRO A 50 -6.03 -7.49 -2.49
CA PRO A 50 -7.11 -6.98 -3.31
C PRO A 50 -8.48 -7.19 -2.64
N MET A 51 -9.34 -6.20 -2.73
CA MET A 51 -10.64 -6.17 -2.07
C MET A 51 -11.53 -7.39 -2.43
N HIS A 52 -11.53 -7.81 -3.70
CA HIS A 52 -12.27 -9.01 -4.15
C HIS A 52 -11.86 -10.25 -3.36
N GLU A 53 -10.55 -10.51 -3.29
CA GLU A 53 -10.00 -11.69 -2.61
C GLU A 53 -10.36 -11.71 -1.13
N SER A 54 -10.37 -10.54 -0.49
CA SER A 54 -10.70 -10.39 0.92
C SER A 54 -12.18 -10.68 1.20
N TYR A 55 -13.10 -10.17 0.37
CA TYR A 55 -14.53 -10.42 0.53
C TYR A 55 -14.92 -11.85 0.13
N GLU A 56 -14.33 -12.41 -0.93
CA GLU A 56 -14.50 -13.82 -1.29
C GLU A 56 -14.08 -14.75 -0.14
N ARG A 57 -12.90 -14.52 0.42
CA ARG A 57 -12.33 -15.34 1.50
C ARG A 57 -13.11 -15.25 2.80
N ASN A 58 -13.47 -14.04 3.23
CA ASN A 58 -14.02 -13.82 4.58
C ASN A 58 -15.54 -13.90 4.63
N PHE A 59 -16.26 -13.70 3.52
CA PHE A 59 -17.71 -13.70 3.46
C PHE A 59 -18.27 -14.71 2.45
N HIS A 60 -17.40 -15.44 1.72
CA HIS A 60 -17.78 -16.43 0.70
C HIS A 60 -18.70 -15.85 -0.39
N LEU A 61 -18.52 -14.57 -0.72
CA LEU A 61 -19.30 -13.86 -1.73
C LEU A 61 -18.71 -14.10 -3.12
N SER A 62 -19.61 -14.12 -4.13
CA SER A 62 -19.22 -14.23 -5.53
C SER A 62 -20.23 -13.52 -6.44
N GLY A 63 -19.87 -13.32 -7.71
CA GLY A 63 -20.76 -12.74 -8.72
C GLY A 63 -21.33 -11.38 -8.30
N GLN A 64 -22.64 -11.20 -8.48
CA GLN A 64 -23.30 -9.90 -8.22
C GLN A 64 -23.22 -9.45 -6.75
N ASP A 65 -23.22 -10.36 -5.79
CA ASP A 65 -23.15 -9.99 -4.38
C ASP A 65 -21.75 -9.51 -3.98
N LEU A 66 -20.70 -10.08 -4.60
CA LEU A 66 -19.34 -9.57 -4.48
C LEU A 66 -19.21 -8.14 -5.04
N GLU A 67 -19.78 -7.89 -6.21
CA GLU A 67 -19.77 -6.54 -6.79
C GLU A 67 -20.53 -5.52 -5.94
N LYS A 68 -21.67 -5.90 -5.38
CA LYS A 68 -22.44 -5.02 -4.48
C LYS A 68 -21.66 -4.67 -3.21
N VAL A 69 -21.06 -5.66 -2.53
CA VAL A 69 -20.30 -5.42 -1.30
C VAL A 69 -19.10 -4.51 -1.56
N ILE A 70 -18.44 -4.70 -2.69
CA ILE A 70 -17.34 -3.82 -3.14
C ILE A 70 -17.87 -2.40 -3.41
N GLY A 71 -19.04 -2.26 -4.01
CA GLY A 71 -19.71 -0.98 -4.21
C GLY A 71 -19.92 -0.22 -2.91
N TYR A 72 -20.47 -0.85 -1.88
CA TYR A 72 -20.67 -0.24 -0.56
C TYR A 72 -19.36 0.09 0.16
N HIS A 73 -18.35 -0.78 0.04
CA HIS A 73 -17.02 -0.48 0.56
C HIS A 73 -16.45 0.80 -0.10
N LYS A 74 -16.50 0.88 -1.43
CA LYS A 74 -16.02 2.05 -2.18
C LYS A 74 -16.77 3.33 -1.81
N GLU A 75 -18.08 3.25 -1.67
CA GLU A 75 -18.90 4.39 -1.25
C GLU A 75 -18.41 5.00 0.06
N TYR A 76 -18.16 4.16 1.08
CA TYR A 76 -17.63 4.64 2.35
C TYR A 76 -16.19 5.13 2.21
N ALA A 77 -15.35 4.38 1.50
CA ALA A 77 -13.95 4.74 1.28
C ALA A 77 -13.81 6.13 0.67
N LEU A 78 -14.59 6.46 -0.37
CA LEU A 78 -14.52 7.75 -1.08
C LEU A 78 -15.14 8.92 -0.32
N THR A 79 -16.03 8.66 0.63
CA THR A 79 -16.77 9.72 1.34
C THR A 79 -16.25 9.99 2.75
N LYS A 80 -15.75 8.96 3.45
CA LYS A 80 -15.32 9.02 4.85
C LYS A 80 -13.99 8.30 5.08
N GLY A 81 -13.88 7.04 4.68
CA GLY A 81 -12.76 6.18 5.03
C GLY A 81 -11.39 6.70 4.62
N LEU A 82 -11.31 7.46 3.52
CA LEU A 82 -10.05 8.09 3.09
C LEU A 82 -9.54 9.17 4.07
N PHE A 83 -10.43 9.72 4.92
CA PHE A 83 -10.08 10.71 5.95
C PHE A 83 -9.79 10.08 7.33
N GLU A 84 -10.02 8.78 7.47
CA GLU A 84 -9.79 7.99 8.67
C GLU A 84 -8.43 7.25 8.56
N ALA A 85 -7.38 8.03 8.29
CA ALA A 85 -6.01 7.56 8.13
C ALA A 85 -5.03 8.55 8.75
N SER A 86 -3.88 8.07 9.21
CA SER A 86 -2.80 8.89 9.74
C SER A 86 -1.45 8.44 9.19
N MET A 87 -0.55 9.40 8.94
CA MET A 87 0.82 9.08 8.56
C MET A 87 1.55 8.41 9.72
N TYR A 88 2.41 7.44 9.43
CA TYR A 88 3.36 6.97 10.43
C TYR A 88 4.32 8.08 10.85
N GLU A 89 4.68 8.07 12.14
CA GLU A 89 5.54 9.09 12.73
C GLU A 89 6.88 9.21 11.98
N GLY A 90 7.27 10.43 11.61
CA GLY A 90 8.51 10.72 10.88
C GLY A 90 8.42 10.51 9.36
N MET A 91 7.30 10.00 8.82
CA MET A 91 7.19 9.70 7.37
C MET A 91 7.21 10.98 6.51
N SER A 92 6.53 12.03 6.91
CA SER A 92 6.54 13.30 6.16
C SER A 92 7.94 13.89 6.07
N GLU A 93 8.71 13.83 7.16
CA GLU A 93 10.10 14.26 7.24
C GLU A 93 11.00 13.41 6.34
N LEU A 94 10.82 12.08 6.36
CA LEU A 94 11.55 11.16 5.50
C LEU A 94 11.33 11.48 4.02
N LEU A 95 10.06 11.64 3.60
CA LEU A 95 9.72 11.97 2.21
C LEU A 95 10.36 13.28 1.77
N SER A 96 10.31 14.31 2.64
CA SER A 96 10.95 15.61 2.38
C SER A 96 12.47 15.46 2.20
N GLN A 97 13.14 14.72 3.08
CA GLN A 97 14.58 14.47 3.02
C GLN A 97 14.97 13.69 1.75
N LEU A 98 14.21 12.67 1.37
CA LEU A 98 14.47 11.90 0.15
C LEU A 98 14.34 12.79 -1.10
N LYS A 99 13.32 13.66 -1.16
CA LYS A 99 13.20 14.65 -2.26
C LYS A 99 14.37 15.62 -2.31
N GLN A 100 14.83 16.14 -1.16
CA GLN A 100 16.00 17.04 -1.10
C GLN A 100 17.29 16.36 -1.56
N ARG A 101 17.42 15.04 -1.33
CA ARG A 101 18.52 14.21 -1.82
C ARG A 101 18.43 13.87 -3.31
N GLY A 102 17.37 14.29 -3.99
CA GLY A 102 17.18 14.15 -5.44
C GLY A 102 16.54 12.83 -5.87
N TYR A 103 15.99 12.03 -4.94
CA TYR A 103 15.24 10.82 -5.31
C TYR A 103 13.93 11.17 -6.02
N LYS A 104 13.58 10.36 -7.02
CA LYS A 104 12.20 10.26 -7.49
C LYS A 104 11.39 9.42 -6.51
N LEU A 105 10.22 9.89 -6.12
CA LEU A 105 9.34 9.16 -5.22
C LEU A 105 8.06 8.76 -5.94
N ALA A 106 7.64 7.54 -5.75
CA ALA A 106 6.40 7.01 -6.32
C ALA A 106 5.60 6.23 -5.29
N VAL A 107 4.30 6.09 -5.53
CA VAL A 107 3.43 5.17 -4.78
C VAL A 107 2.93 4.08 -5.72
N ALA A 108 3.04 2.81 -5.30
CA ALA A 108 2.45 1.67 -5.96
C ALA A 108 1.56 0.91 -4.98
N THR A 109 0.25 1.03 -5.08
CA THR A 109 -0.70 0.45 -4.13
C THR A 109 -1.81 -0.35 -4.81
N LEU A 110 -2.28 -1.41 -4.15
CA LEU A 110 -3.46 -2.18 -4.59
C LEU A 110 -4.79 -1.48 -4.21
N LYS A 111 -4.70 -0.38 -3.45
CA LYS A 111 -5.83 0.53 -3.24
C LYS A 111 -6.22 1.22 -4.56
N TYR A 112 -7.50 1.55 -4.74
CA TYR A 112 -7.93 2.34 -5.91
C TYR A 112 -7.19 3.66 -6.00
N GLU A 113 -6.68 3.97 -7.20
CA GLU A 113 -5.81 5.12 -7.48
C GLU A 113 -6.46 6.44 -7.06
N GLU A 114 -7.74 6.64 -7.39
CA GLU A 114 -8.48 7.84 -6.97
C GLU A 114 -8.52 7.99 -5.44
N THR A 115 -8.77 6.88 -4.73
CA THR A 115 -8.79 6.90 -3.25
C THR A 115 -7.41 7.19 -2.69
N ALA A 116 -6.35 6.59 -3.27
CA ALA A 116 -4.96 6.81 -2.85
C ALA A 116 -4.54 8.27 -3.06
N GLN A 117 -4.82 8.86 -4.23
CA GLN A 117 -4.50 10.26 -4.53
C GLN A 117 -5.21 11.22 -3.57
N ARG A 118 -6.49 11.02 -3.32
CA ARG A 118 -7.27 11.87 -2.40
C ARG A 118 -6.79 11.72 -0.95
N MET A 119 -6.48 10.49 -0.51
CA MET A 119 -5.95 10.23 0.83
C MET A 119 -4.58 10.91 1.03
N LEU A 120 -3.64 10.75 0.11
CA LEU A 120 -2.32 11.38 0.20
C LEU A 120 -2.39 12.91 0.13
N THR A 121 -3.38 13.46 -0.59
CA THR A 121 -3.67 14.90 -0.59
C THR A 121 -4.19 15.35 0.78
N PHE A 122 -5.13 14.62 1.38
CA PHE A 122 -5.63 14.91 2.72
C PHE A 122 -4.53 14.84 3.79
N LEU A 123 -3.63 13.85 3.68
CA LEU A 123 -2.46 13.69 4.56
C LEU A 123 -1.34 14.70 4.28
N ASN A 124 -1.50 15.63 3.33
CA ASN A 124 -0.54 16.66 2.95
C ASN A 124 0.83 16.13 2.51
N VAL A 125 0.87 14.98 1.81
CA VAL A 125 2.11 14.36 1.32
C VAL A 125 2.11 14.07 -0.19
N ALA A 126 1.00 14.26 -0.88
CA ALA A 126 0.89 14.00 -2.32
C ALA A 126 1.94 14.76 -3.15
N GLN A 127 2.33 15.97 -2.72
CA GLN A 127 3.31 16.81 -3.40
C GLN A 127 4.74 16.26 -3.43
N TYR A 128 5.05 15.25 -2.60
CA TYR A 128 6.36 14.61 -2.60
C TYR A 128 6.49 13.56 -3.71
N PHE A 129 5.38 13.04 -4.22
CA PHE A 129 5.39 11.95 -5.19
C PHE A 129 5.38 12.45 -6.63
N ASP A 130 6.28 11.90 -7.45
CA ASP A 130 6.32 12.17 -8.89
C ASP A 130 5.17 11.44 -9.61
N VAL A 131 4.73 10.28 -9.08
CA VAL A 131 3.57 9.52 -9.55
C VAL A 131 2.93 8.69 -8.43
N ILE A 132 1.63 8.54 -8.50
CA ILE A 132 0.83 7.66 -7.64
C ILE A 132 0.11 6.68 -8.56
N CYS A 133 0.46 5.39 -8.48
CA CYS A 133 -0.15 4.31 -9.26
C CYS A 133 -0.96 3.40 -8.33
N GLY A 134 -2.23 3.22 -8.64
CA GLY A 134 -3.15 2.39 -7.89
C GLY A 134 -3.97 1.45 -8.78
N ALA A 135 -4.81 0.63 -8.14
CA ALA A 135 -5.76 -0.20 -8.86
C ALA A 135 -6.77 0.66 -9.64
N LEU A 136 -7.14 0.19 -10.83
CA LEU A 136 -8.16 0.81 -11.68
C LEU A 136 -9.45 -0.01 -11.62
N ALA A 137 -10.59 0.65 -11.83
CA ALA A 137 -11.90 -0.01 -11.71
C ALA A 137 -12.07 -1.17 -12.70
N ASP A 138 -11.59 -0.98 -13.93
CA ASP A 138 -11.86 -1.89 -15.06
C ASP A 138 -10.64 -2.73 -15.47
N VAL A 139 -9.51 -2.60 -14.75
CA VAL A 139 -8.25 -3.29 -15.08
C VAL A 139 -7.66 -3.91 -13.83
N LYS A 140 -7.60 -5.24 -13.80
CA LYS A 140 -6.90 -5.97 -12.73
C LYS A 140 -5.39 -5.84 -12.94
N LEU A 141 -4.74 -4.99 -12.16
CA LEU A 141 -3.29 -4.81 -12.17
C LEU A 141 -2.67 -5.55 -10.99
N SER A 142 -1.57 -6.26 -11.24
CA SER A 142 -0.74 -6.82 -10.17
C SER A 142 0.17 -5.75 -9.57
N LYS A 143 0.76 -6.05 -8.39
CA LYS A 143 1.74 -5.15 -7.76
C LYS A 143 2.93 -4.91 -8.70
N SER A 144 3.45 -5.94 -9.37
CA SER A 144 4.56 -5.81 -10.33
C SER A 144 4.22 -4.91 -11.52
N GLN A 145 3.00 -4.97 -12.03
CA GLN A 145 2.55 -4.07 -13.11
C GLN A 145 2.47 -2.61 -12.65
N LEU A 146 2.03 -2.36 -11.41
CA LEU A 146 2.04 -1.02 -10.82
C LEU A 146 3.46 -0.49 -10.65
N LEU A 147 4.40 -1.34 -10.20
CA LEU A 147 5.82 -1.00 -10.10
C LEU A 147 6.41 -0.64 -11.46
N GLY A 148 6.10 -1.42 -12.51
CA GLY A 148 6.50 -1.12 -13.88
C GLY A 148 6.02 0.24 -14.37
N LYS A 149 4.76 0.62 -14.05
CA LYS A 149 4.23 1.96 -14.34
C LYS A 149 5.01 3.06 -13.60
N CYS A 150 5.29 2.87 -12.31
CA CYS A 150 6.07 3.82 -11.52
C CYS A 150 7.47 4.03 -12.10
N MET A 151 8.18 2.95 -12.43
CA MET A 151 9.50 3.00 -13.05
C MET A 151 9.48 3.76 -14.39
N SER A 152 8.53 3.41 -15.25
CA SER A 152 8.37 4.07 -16.55
C SER A 152 8.14 5.58 -16.41
N PHE A 153 7.29 5.99 -15.47
CA PHE A 153 6.98 7.39 -15.23
C PHE A 153 8.19 8.15 -14.65
N CYS A 154 8.92 7.52 -13.74
CA CYS A 154 10.10 8.12 -13.11
C CYS A 154 11.36 8.08 -13.98
N GLY A 155 11.34 7.38 -15.12
CA GLY A 155 12.50 7.20 -15.98
C GLY A 155 13.62 6.39 -15.31
N SER A 156 13.25 5.37 -14.53
CA SER A 156 14.15 4.44 -13.83
C SER A 156 13.99 3.02 -14.36
N ASP A 157 14.97 2.18 -14.05
CA ASP A 157 15.03 0.77 -14.37
C ASP A 157 15.01 -0.08 -13.09
N GLU A 158 15.02 -1.40 -13.25
CA GLU A 158 14.99 -2.36 -12.16
C GLU A 158 16.19 -2.20 -11.21
N ALA A 159 17.38 -1.95 -11.75
CA ALA A 159 18.62 -1.85 -10.97
C ALA A 159 18.70 -0.58 -10.12
N SER A 160 17.95 0.46 -10.49
CA SER A 160 17.93 1.78 -9.84
C SER A 160 16.64 2.09 -9.08
N SER A 161 15.76 1.08 -8.90
CA SER A 161 14.49 1.20 -8.20
C SER A 161 14.44 0.33 -6.95
N LEU A 162 13.78 0.83 -5.90
CA LEU A 162 13.55 0.13 -4.65
C LEU A 162 12.08 0.25 -4.26
N LEU A 163 11.45 -0.87 -3.88
CA LEU A 163 10.14 -0.86 -3.21
C LEU A 163 10.33 -0.91 -1.70
N VAL A 164 9.62 -0.05 -0.99
CA VAL A 164 9.42 -0.11 0.45
C VAL A 164 7.99 -0.57 0.70
N GLY A 165 7.79 -1.65 1.46
CA GLY A 165 6.45 -2.22 1.72
C GLY A 165 6.43 -3.09 2.96
N ASP A 166 5.22 -3.34 3.50
CA ASP A 166 5.02 -4.05 4.76
C ASP A 166 4.54 -5.49 4.60
N SER A 167 4.31 -5.98 3.37
CA SER A 167 3.59 -7.23 3.16
C SER A 167 4.26 -8.17 2.15
N SER A 168 3.84 -9.44 2.19
CA SER A 168 4.23 -10.43 1.19
C SER A 168 3.78 -10.07 -0.23
N TYR A 169 2.69 -9.31 -0.39
CA TYR A 169 2.26 -8.78 -1.70
C TYR A 169 3.31 -7.82 -2.30
N ASP A 170 3.93 -7.01 -1.44
CA ASP A 170 5.01 -6.10 -1.83
C ASP A 170 6.27 -6.87 -2.21
N ALA A 171 6.70 -7.77 -1.34
CA ALA A 171 7.89 -8.58 -1.56
C ALA A 171 7.78 -9.43 -2.85
N LEU A 172 6.64 -10.09 -3.06
CA LEU A 172 6.38 -10.86 -4.29
C LEU A 172 6.30 -9.96 -5.52
N GLY A 173 5.63 -8.80 -5.40
CA GLY A 173 5.55 -7.81 -6.47
C GLY A 173 6.93 -7.26 -6.87
N ALA A 174 7.78 -6.94 -5.91
CA ALA A 174 9.16 -6.50 -6.15
C ALA A 174 9.99 -7.59 -6.84
N LYS A 175 9.91 -8.83 -6.34
CA LYS A 175 10.57 -10.00 -6.95
C LYS A 175 10.14 -10.20 -8.40
N GLU A 176 8.84 -10.14 -8.68
CA GLU A 176 8.29 -10.30 -10.02
C GLU A 176 8.68 -9.15 -10.95
N ALA A 177 8.76 -7.91 -10.42
CA ALA A 177 9.21 -6.74 -11.16
C ALA A 177 10.75 -6.66 -11.31
N GLY A 178 11.51 -7.53 -10.63
CA GLY A 178 12.96 -7.55 -10.68
C GLY A 178 13.66 -6.39 -9.96
N ILE A 179 12.97 -5.72 -9.01
CA ILE A 179 13.52 -4.61 -8.23
C ILE A 179 13.88 -5.04 -6.82
N ASP A 180 14.74 -4.26 -6.16
CA ASP A 180 15.05 -4.45 -4.75
C ASP A 180 13.84 -4.17 -3.86
N PHE A 181 13.78 -4.87 -2.72
CA PHE A 181 12.73 -4.73 -1.72
C PHE A 181 13.31 -4.43 -0.34
N LEU A 182 12.75 -3.43 0.33
CA LEU A 182 12.99 -3.11 1.73
C LEU A 182 11.70 -3.37 2.51
N GLY A 183 11.71 -4.37 3.39
CA GLY A 183 10.55 -4.67 4.23
C GLY A 183 10.42 -3.71 5.40
N VAL A 184 9.17 -3.44 5.83
CA VAL A 184 8.91 -2.73 7.09
C VAL A 184 8.00 -3.59 7.98
N THR A 185 8.20 -3.53 9.31
CA THR A 185 7.49 -4.38 10.28
C THR A 185 6.56 -3.60 11.22
N TYR A 186 6.45 -2.31 11.03
CA TYR A 186 5.53 -1.45 11.78
C TYR A 186 4.11 -1.41 11.17
N GLY A 187 3.92 -2.03 10.00
CA GLY A 187 2.66 -2.05 9.26
C GLY A 187 1.70 -3.16 9.69
N PHE A 188 0.95 -3.68 8.73
CA PHE A 188 -0.12 -4.68 8.97
C PHE A 188 0.30 -6.10 8.61
N GLY A 189 1.26 -6.25 7.70
CA GLY A 189 1.69 -7.53 7.14
C GLY A 189 2.80 -8.17 7.97
N PHE A 190 4.07 -7.88 7.66
CA PHE A 190 5.21 -8.42 8.40
C PHE A 190 5.25 -7.93 9.84
N THR A 191 5.55 -8.83 10.78
CA THR A 191 5.63 -8.52 12.21
C THR A 191 7.06 -8.54 12.76
N ASN A 192 8.00 -9.08 11.99
CA ASN A 192 9.40 -9.23 12.37
C ASN A 192 10.29 -9.44 11.14
N GLN A 193 11.60 -9.30 11.34
CA GLN A 193 12.60 -9.48 10.28
C GLN A 193 12.58 -10.89 9.68
N GLN A 194 12.31 -11.92 10.46
CA GLN A 194 12.35 -13.31 9.97
C GLN A 194 11.31 -13.53 8.85
N GLU A 195 10.13 -12.92 8.98
CA GLU A 195 9.10 -12.98 7.93
C GLU A 195 9.53 -12.23 6.66
N VAL A 196 10.24 -11.11 6.79
CA VAL A 196 10.81 -10.38 5.64
C VAL A 196 11.90 -11.21 4.96
N ASP A 197 12.73 -11.91 5.72
CA ASP A 197 13.86 -12.73 5.23
C ASP A 197 13.40 -13.99 4.46
N GLU A 198 12.11 -14.34 4.52
CA GLU A 198 11.53 -15.36 3.64
C GLU A 198 11.51 -14.92 2.15
N PHE A 199 11.69 -13.63 1.89
CA PHE A 199 11.70 -13.03 0.56
C PHE A 199 13.05 -12.38 0.24
N PRO A 200 13.45 -12.28 -1.04
CA PRO A 200 14.60 -11.47 -1.43
C PRO A 200 14.40 -10.02 -0.97
N ASN A 201 15.32 -9.51 -0.16
CA ASN A 201 15.27 -8.17 0.38
C ASN A 201 16.67 -7.55 0.52
N VAL A 202 16.73 -6.23 0.69
CA VAL A 202 17.97 -5.49 0.96
C VAL A 202 18.06 -5.00 2.40
N GLY A 203 17.05 -5.32 3.21
CA GLY A 203 16.98 -4.98 4.63
C GLY A 203 15.54 -4.98 5.15
N CYS A 204 15.45 -4.74 6.44
CA CYS A 204 14.19 -4.61 7.18
C CYS A 204 14.27 -3.37 8.07
N ALA A 205 13.18 -2.61 8.15
CA ALA A 205 13.07 -1.45 9.02
C ALA A 205 11.90 -1.63 10.01
N GLU A 206 12.18 -1.50 11.30
CA GLU A 206 11.18 -1.55 12.37
C GLU A 206 10.54 -0.17 12.62
N THR A 207 11.16 0.89 12.09
CA THR A 207 10.70 2.27 12.21
C THR A 207 10.94 3.04 10.93
N VAL A 208 10.18 4.10 10.72
CA VAL A 208 10.36 5.02 9.59
C VAL A 208 11.79 5.61 9.53
N ASN A 209 12.37 5.91 10.69
CA ASN A 209 13.72 6.46 10.77
C ASN A 209 14.80 5.50 10.24
N GLU A 210 14.58 4.19 10.36
CA GLU A 210 15.51 3.19 9.86
C GLU A 210 15.53 3.12 8.34
N ILE A 211 14.40 3.38 7.67
CA ILE A 211 14.36 3.52 6.20
C ILE A 211 15.37 4.58 5.76
N GLY A 212 15.35 5.75 6.42
CA GLY A 212 16.27 6.85 6.10
C GLY A 212 17.76 6.48 6.28
N ARG A 213 18.08 5.65 7.29
CA ARG A 213 19.44 5.14 7.55
C ARG A 213 19.89 4.13 6.50
N ILE A 214 19.03 3.21 6.10
CA ILE A 214 19.31 2.20 5.08
C ILE A 214 19.55 2.86 3.71
N LEU A 215 18.85 3.95 3.43
CA LEU A 215 18.98 4.72 2.19
C LEU A 215 20.09 5.79 2.22
N SER A 216 20.90 5.83 3.30
CA SER A 216 21.95 6.86 3.48
C SER A 216 23.18 6.65 2.63
#